data_d69d551be1d7c865ecc8655b0a82e0bd
#
_entry.id   d69d551be1d7c865ecc8655b0a82e0bd
#
_cell.length_a   1.000
_cell.length_b   1.000
_cell.length_c   1.000
_cell.angle_alpha   90.00
_cell.angle_beta   90.00
_cell.angle_gamma   90.00
#
_symmetry.space_group_name_H-M   'P 1'
#
loop_
_entity.id
_entity.type
_entity.pdbx_description
1 polymer ?
#
loop_
_entity_poly.entity_id
_entity_poly.type
_entity_poly.pdbx_seq_one_letter_code
_entity_poly.pdbx_strand_id
1 'polypeptide(L)'
;MGIYEELEWRGLIKDVSDPSLKEKLNKGGMTFYIGTDPTGDSLHIGHFSSFLICKRLKDAGHHPILLVGGGTGLIGDPKPDSERPMITYEQVNHNFNCLKAQAEKLFGFEVVNNYDWLKNISFIDFLRDYGKFFNVNYMLQKDIIARRLDEGITYTEFSYMIMQAMDFWYLNKHRNVELQVAGQDQWGNITAGIELIRRKEGKEAYGFTMPLLTKSDGTKFGKTNGKAIWLDINKTSAYEMYQFFINSEDTKVIDYLKFLTFLSKEEIEELDKKNQEAPHLREAHQALAREVITFIHGRDAYDEAVKISHALFSGDIKALTAKEIEMGFGDLPSITLHDNLTLVDALIEASLAKSKREAREFIQNGAVSLNGDKCQDLEHILSTSDAIEGKFIVIRRGKKLYALIKC
;
A
#
# COMPACT_ATOMS: atom_id res chain seq x y z
N MET A 1 24.45 9.82 -12.63
CA MET A 1 23.62 8.70 -13.11
C MET A 1 22.34 9.32 -13.63
N GLY A 2 21.89 9.00 -14.87
CA GLY A 2 20.63 9.47 -15.39
C GLY A 2 19.45 8.79 -14.72
N ILE A 3 18.23 9.34 -14.90
CA ILE A 3 17.03 8.76 -14.25
C ILE A 3 16.76 7.35 -14.76
N TYR A 4 17.01 7.04 -16.04
CA TYR A 4 16.81 5.70 -16.57
C TYR A 4 17.75 4.68 -15.89
N GLU A 5 19.03 5.00 -15.76
CA GLU A 5 20.03 4.15 -15.09
C GLU A 5 19.71 3.99 -13.60
N GLU A 6 19.16 5.01 -12.94
CA GLU A 6 18.69 4.90 -11.55
C GLU A 6 17.53 3.91 -11.43
N LEU A 7 16.52 4.04 -12.30
CA LEU A 7 15.38 3.12 -12.31
C LEU A 7 15.81 1.68 -12.63
N GLU A 8 16.76 1.50 -13.55
CA GLU A 8 17.33 0.19 -13.92
C GLU A 8 18.10 -0.43 -12.74
N TRP A 9 18.98 0.34 -12.08
CA TRP A 9 19.71 -0.11 -10.91
C TRP A 9 18.76 -0.51 -9.75
N ARG A 10 17.68 0.23 -9.56
CA ARG A 10 16.66 -0.10 -8.54
C ARG A 10 15.82 -1.32 -8.92
N GLY A 11 15.92 -1.80 -10.16
CA GLY A 11 15.08 -2.90 -10.65
C GLY A 11 13.63 -2.47 -10.94
N LEU A 12 13.41 -1.19 -11.25
CA LEU A 12 12.09 -0.59 -11.44
C LEU A 12 11.61 -0.58 -12.90
N ILE A 13 12.43 -1.05 -13.84
CA ILE A 13 12.07 -1.20 -15.26
C ILE A 13 11.99 -2.68 -15.60
N LYS A 14 10.87 -3.10 -16.21
CA LYS A 14 10.65 -4.47 -16.65
C LYS A 14 10.57 -4.57 -18.16
N ASP A 15 9.56 -3.99 -18.78
CA ASP A 15 9.35 -3.99 -20.21
C ASP A 15 9.40 -2.55 -20.73
N VAL A 16 9.98 -2.35 -21.90
CA VAL A 16 10.12 -1.04 -22.55
C VAL A 16 9.66 -1.16 -24.00
N SER A 17 8.78 -0.27 -24.46
CA SER A 17 8.20 -0.33 -25.80
C SER A 17 9.18 0.03 -26.91
N ASP A 18 10.17 0.87 -26.61
CA ASP A 18 11.17 1.34 -27.59
C ASP A 18 12.48 1.71 -26.87
N PRO A 19 13.65 1.26 -27.39
CA PRO A 19 14.95 1.57 -26.80
C PRO A 19 15.27 3.07 -26.69
N SER A 20 14.71 3.91 -27.57
CA SER A 20 14.92 5.36 -27.55
C SER A 20 14.32 6.04 -26.31
N LEU A 21 13.44 5.34 -25.58
CA LEU A 21 12.87 5.84 -24.32
C LEU A 21 13.95 6.14 -23.28
N LYS A 22 15.05 5.41 -23.27
CA LYS A 22 16.20 5.68 -22.39
C LYS A 22 16.72 7.11 -22.52
N GLU A 23 16.99 7.56 -23.75
CA GLU A 23 17.48 8.91 -23.99
C GLU A 23 16.44 9.97 -23.66
N LYS A 24 15.17 9.69 -24.00
CA LYS A 24 14.06 10.60 -23.71
C LYS A 24 13.85 10.81 -22.23
N LEU A 25 13.89 9.74 -21.42
CA LEU A 25 13.79 9.82 -19.96
C LEU A 25 14.98 10.58 -19.36
N ASN A 26 16.20 10.33 -19.82
CA ASN A 26 17.38 11.05 -19.32
C ASN A 26 17.39 12.54 -19.71
N LYS A 27 16.70 12.91 -20.80
CA LYS A 27 16.58 14.30 -21.26
C LYS A 27 15.58 15.11 -20.41
N GLY A 28 14.55 14.48 -19.86
CA GLY A 28 13.46 15.15 -19.15
C GLY A 28 12.41 15.77 -20.09
N GLY A 29 11.39 16.39 -19.50
CA GLY A 29 10.37 17.16 -20.22
C GLY A 29 9.21 16.36 -20.82
N MET A 30 9.18 15.03 -20.69
CA MET A 30 8.05 14.23 -21.15
C MET A 30 6.83 14.41 -20.24
N THR A 31 5.64 14.47 -20.82
CA THR A 31 4.39 14.27 -20.09
C THR A 31 4.01 12.79 -20.14
N PHE A 32 3.74 12.21 -18.99
CA PHE A 32 3.39 10.80 -18.88
C PHE A 32 2.19 10.60 -17.95
N TYR A 33 1.55 9.44 -18.03
CA TYR A 33 0.49 9.11 -17.10
C TYR A 33 0.64 7.70 -16.50
N ILE A 34 0.05 7.55 -15.33
CA ILE A 34 -0.22 6.28 -14.68
C ILE A 34 -1.71 6.22 -14.36
N GLY A 35 -2.34 5.05 -14.52
CA GLY A 35 -3.74 4.83 -14.23
C GLY A 35 -3.95 3.99 -12.97
N THR A 36 -5.05 4.26 -12.26
CA THR A 36 -5.57 3.39 -11.20
C THR A 36 -7.08 3.45 -11.15
N ASP A 37 -7.74 2.30 -10.96
CA ASP A 37 -9.18 2.26 -10.74
C ASP A 37 -9.51 2.52 -9.27
N PRO A 38 -10.55 3.31 -8.96
CA PRO A 38 -10.93 3.68 -7.61
C PRO A 38 -11.72 2.56 -6.91
N THR A 39 -11.05 1.41 -6.69
CA THR A 39 -11.65 0.22 -6.06
C THR A 39 -11.76 0.32 -4.53
N GLY A 40 -11.20 1.35 -3.93
CA GLY A 40 -11.26 1.68 -2.50
C GLY A 40 -11.07 3.17 -2.27
N ASP A 41 -11.44 3.62 -1.08
CA ASP A 41 -11.40 5.02 -0.65
C ASP A 41 -10.04 5.45 -0.08
N SER A 42 -8.99 4.66 -0.29
CA SER A 42 -7.60 5.01 0.06
C SER A 42 -6.61 4.34 -0.89
N LEU A 43 -5.48 4.98 -1.08
CA LEU A 43 -4.28 4.37 -1.63
C LEU A 43 -3.69 3.37 -0.63
N HIS A 44 -2.94 2.39 -1.10
CA HIS A 44 -2.21 1.42 -0.28
C HIS A 44 -0.75 1.30 -0.74
N ILE A 45 0.05 0.53 -0.02
CA ILE A 45 1.51 0.42 -0.27
C ILE A 45 1.85 -0.05 -1.70
N GLY A 46 0.97 -0.82 -2.35
CA GLY A 46 1.14 -1.19 -3.76
C GLY A 46 1.05 0.03 -4.70
N HIS A 47 0.11 0.95 -4.47
CA HIS A 47 0.04 2.22 -5.19
C HIS A 47 1.25 3.10 -4.87
N PHE A 48 1.66 3.13 -3.60
CA PHE A 48 2.81 3.91 -3.14
C PHE A 48 4.07 3.56 -3.94
N SER A 49 4.37 2.26 -4.12
CA SER A 49 5.54 1.82 -4.88
C SER A 49 5.54 2.32 -6.32
N SER A 50 4.38 2.25 -6.99
CA SER A 50 4.20 2.71 -8.37
C SER A 50 4.30 4.25 -8.47
N PHE A 51 3.70 4.95 -7.52
CA PHE A 51 3.68 6.43 -7.53
C PHE A 51 5.04 7.01 -7.15
N LEU A 52 5.87 6.29 -6.37
CA LEU A 52 7.25 6.71 -6.14
C LEU A 52 8.09 6.70 -7.42
N ILE A 53 7.85 5.76 -8.34
CA ILE A 53 8.52 5.78 -9.65
C ILE A 53 8.10 7.04 -10.41
N CYS A 54 6.80 7.34 -10.43
CA CYS A 54 6.29 8.57 -11.04
C CYS A 54 6.85 9.84 -10.36
N LYS A 55 7.02 9.82 -9.04
CA LYS A 55 7.64 10.92 -8.29
C LYS A 55 9.11 11.11 -8.67
N ARG A 56 9.88 10.01 -8.83
CA ARG A 56 11.28 10.10 -9.32
C ARG A 56 11.36 10.72 -10.71
N LEU A 57 10.48 10.30 -11.63
CA LEU A 57 10.39 10.89 -12.95
C LEU A 57 10.01 12.36 -12.88
N LYS A 58 9.08 12.75 -11.99
CA LYS A 58 8.74 14.16 -11.74
C LYS A 58 9.94 14.96 -11.28
N ASP A 59 10.69 14.43 -10.32
CA ASP A 59 11.89 15.09 -9.76
C ASP A 59 13.02 15.17 -10.80
N ALA A 60 13.03 14.29 -11.80
CA ALA A 60 13.90 14.35 -12.97
C ALA A 60 13.39 15.30 -14.09
N GLY A 61 12.33 16.06 -13.85
CA GLY A 61 11.81 17.08 -14.76
C GLY A 61 10.74 16.60 -15.75
N HIS A 62 10.11 15.46 -15.51
CA HIS A 62 8.95 14.98 -16.26
C HIS A 62 7.63 15.44 -15.62
N HIS A 63 6.51 15.36 -16.37
CA HIS A 63 5.20 15.83 -15.95
C HIS A 63 4.21 14.68 -15.78
N PRO A 64 4.01 14.16 -14.54
CA PRO A 64 3.08 13.08 -14.26
C PRO A 64 1.62 13.54 -14.25
N ILE A 65 0.75 12.74 -14.87
CA ILE A 65 -0.69 12.80 -14.73
C ILE A 65 -1.15 11.47 -14.09
N LEU A 66 -1.88 11.54 -12.99
CA LEU A 66 -2.57 10.38 -12.45
C LEU A 66 -3.98 10.32 -13.03
N LEU A 67 -4.27 9.28 -13.79
CA LEU A 67 -5.61 8.97 -14.22
C LEU A 67 -6.28 8.09 -13.17
N VAL A 68 -7.35 8.57 -12.57
CA VAL A 68 -8.22 7.75 -11.73
C VAL A 68 -9.45 7.36 -12.55
N GLY A 69 -9.65 6.06 -12.68
CA GLY A 69 -10.60 5.45 -13.59
C GLY A 69 -12.06 5.54 -13.12
N GLY A 70 -12.66 6.75 -13.11
CA GLY A 70 -14.08 6.89 -12.77
C GLY A 70 -15.02 6.21 -13.77
N GLY A 71 -14.62 6.09 -15.04
CA GLY A 71 -15.35 5.34 -16.07
C GLY A 71 -14.95 3.87 -16.10
N THR A 72 -13.66 3.58 -16.17
CA THR A 72 -13.13 2.20 -16.19
C THR A 72 -13.38 1.44 -14.90
N GLY A 73 -13.41 2.13 -13.76
CA GLY A 73 -13.72 1.53 -12.45
C GLY A 73 -15.16 0.99 -12.34
N LEU A 74 -16.11 1.49 -13.15
CA LEU A 74 -17.46 0.94 -13.25
C LEU A 74 -17.49 -0.42 -13.97
N ILE A 75 -16.50 -0.68 -14.80
CA ILE A 75 -16.35 -1.91 -15.60
C ILE A 75 -15.41 -2.88 -14.88
N GLY A 76 -14.22 -2.41 -14.52
CA GLY A 76 -13.15 -3.17 -13.86
C GLY A 76 -12.26 -3.94 -14.83
N ASP A 77 -10.94 -3.78 -14.65
CA ASP A 77 -9.92 -4.52 -15.39
C ASP A 77 -10.06 -6.04 -15.12
N PRO A 78 -10.08 -6.90 -16.15
CA PRO A 78 -10.22 -8.34 -15.98
C PRO A 78 -9.20 -8.93 -15.02
N LYS A 79 -9.66 -9.81 -14.11
CA LYS A 79 -8.77 -10.61 -13.26
C LYS A 79 -8.58 -12.00 -13.86
N PRO A 80 -7.45 -12.66 -13.57
CA PRO A 80 -7.21 -14.02 -14.06
C PRO A 80 -8.23 -15.04 -13.59
N ASP A 81 -8.81 -14.85 -12.40
CA ASP A 81 -9.54 -15.89 -11.69
C ASP A 81 -11.03 -15.60 -11.46
N SER A 82 -11.49 -14.37 -11.70
CA SER A 82 -12.88 -14.00 -11.40
C SER A 82 -13.29 -12.68 -12.03
N GLU A 83 -14.58 -12.52 -12.30
CA GLU A 83 -15.18 -11.24 -12.64
C GLU A 83 -15.14 -10.29 -11.43
N ARG A 84 -14.92 -8.99 -11.68
CA ARG A 84 -14.98 -7.98 -10.61
C ARG A 84 -16.43 -7.70 -10.23
N PRO A 85 -16.74 -7.59 -8.93
CA PRO A 85 -18.05 -7.10 -8.52
C PRO A 85 -18.25 -5.66 -9.04
N MET A 86 -19.41 -5.39 -9.60
CA MET A 86 -19.78 -4.05 -10.03
C MET A 86 -19.92 -3.14 -8.81
N ILE A 87 -19.33 -1.94 -8.88
CA ILE A 87 -19.48 -0.88 -7.87
C ILE A 87 -20.42 0.20 -8.41
N THR A 88 -21.14 0.87 -7.49
CA THR A 88 -22.07 1.93 -7.90
C THR A 88 -21.30 3.20 -8.33
N TYR A 89 -21.94 4.04 -9.12
CA TYR A 89 -21.36 5.32 -9.53
C TYR A 89 -21.03 6.21 -8.32
N GLU A 90 -21.90 6.24 -7.32
CA GLU A 90 -21.68 7.00 -6.07
C GLU A 90 -20.44 6.53 -5.34
N GLN A 91 -20.23 5.22 -5.25
CA GLN A 91 -19.06 4.64 -4.60
C GLN A 91 -17.78 4.94 -5.38
N VAL A 92 -17.82 4.81 -6.72
CA VAL A 92 -16.68 5.16 -7.59
C VAL A 92 -16.32 6.63 -7.44
N ASN A 93 -17.31 7.53 -7.42
CA ASN A 93 -17.09 8.97 -7.29
C ASN A 93 -16.55 9.35 -5.89
N HIS A 94 -17.04 8.69 -4.83
CA HIS A 94 -16.51 8.86 -3.49
C HIS A 94 -15.02 8.45 -3.45
N ASN A 95 -14.72 7.25 -3.91
CA ASN A 95 -13.37 6.72 -3.94
C ASN A 95 -12.43 7.61 -4.79
N PHE A 96 -12.91 8.06 -5.96
CA PHE A 96 -12.16 9.00 -6.80
C PHE A 96 -11.70 10.22 -6.02
N ASN A 97 -12.61 10.88 -5.29
CA ASN A 97 -12.30 12.08 -4.52
C ASN A 97 -11.28 11.80 -3.40
N CYS A 98 -11.40 10.66 -2.73
CA CYS A 98 -10.44 10.24 -1.71
C CYS A 98 -9.04 9.99 -2.29
N LEU A 99 -8.95 9.23 -3.38
CA LEU A 99 -7.67 8.94 -4.04
C LEU A 99 -7.02 10.20 -4.59
N LYS A 100 -7.81 11.10 -5.21
CA LYS A 100 -7.35 12.38 -5.71
C LYS A 100 -6.72 13.21 -4.60
N ALA A 101 -7.42 13.40 -3.49
CA ALA A 101 -6.91 14.18 -2.36
C ALA A 101 -5.59 13.62 -1.79
N GLN A 102 -5.48 12.29 -1.67
CA GLN A 102 -4.25 11.65 -1.21
C GLN A 102 -3.10 11.80 -2.22
N ALA A 103 -3.34 11.61 -3.51
CA ALA A 103 -2.32 11.71 -4.54
C ALA A 103 -1.79 13.16 -4.69
N GLU A 104 -2.68 14.14 -4.67
CA GLU A 104 -2.31 15.56 -4.69
C GLU A 104 -1.48 15.94 -3.47
N LYS A 105 -1.90 15.50 -2.27
CA LYS A 105 -1.19 15.80 -1.01
C LYS A 105 0.18 15.14 -0.93
N LEU A 106 0.29 13.85 -1.26
CA LEU A 106 1.51 13.06 -1.03
C LEU A 106 2.53 13.21 -2.17
N PHE A 107 2.06 13.31 -3.42
CA PHE A 107 2.95 13.27 -4.58
C PHE A 107 2.89 14.55 -5.42
N GLY A 108 1.89 15.42 -5.19
CA GLY A 108 1.68 16.62 -5.98
C GLY A 108 1.39 16.33 -7.44
N PHE A 109 0.68 15.24 -7.75
CA PHE A 109 0.31 14.89 -9.11
C PHE A 109 -0.94 15.66 -9.56
N GLU A 110 -0.99 16.00 -10.84
CA GLU A 110 -2.25 16.36 -11.48
C GLU A 110 -3.12 15.11 -11.60
N VAL A 111 -4.39 15.20 -11.20
CA VAL A 111 -5.33 14.07 -11.22
C VAL A 111 -6.46 14.33 -12.20
N VAL A 112 -6.71 13.38 -13.10
CA VAL A 112 -7.79 13.43 -14.09
C VAL A 112 -8.73 12.23 -13.92
N ASN A 113 -9.99 12.41 -14.36
CA ASN A 113 -11.02 11.38 -14.32
C ASN A 113 -11.40 10.97 -15.75
N ASN A 114 -11.21 9.71 -16.12
CA ASN A 114 -11.57 9.26 -17.46
C ASN A 114 -13.10 9.23 -17.71
N TYR A 115 -13.92 9.27 -16.67
CA TYR A 115 -15.36 9.43 -16.83
C TYR A 115 -15.73 10.71 -17.59
N ASP A 116 -14.92 11.79 -17.49
CA ASP A 116 -15.20 13.07 -18.10
C ASP A 116 -15.25 13.02 -19.63
N TRP A 117 -14.48 12.12 -20.25
CA TRP A 117 -14.53 11.92 -21.71
C TRP A 117 -15.25 10.65 -22.11
N LEU A 118 -15.17 9.55 -21.35
CA LEU A 118 -15.80 8.28 -21.72
C LEU A 118 -17.33 8.38 -21.73
N LYS A 119 -17.94 9.08 -20.76
CA LYS A 119 -19.41 9.24 -20.67
C LYS A 119 -20.06 9.86 -21.89
N ASN A 120 -19.32 10.61 -22.69
CA ASN A 120 -19.83 11.34 -23.84
C ASN A 120 -19.71 10.55 -25.17
N ILE A 121 -19.13 9.35 -25.12
CA ILE A 121 -18.93 8.52 -26.30
C ILE A 121 -20.15 7.61 -26.48
N SER A 122 -20.87 7.80 -27.60
CA SER A 122 -21.99 6.90 -27.89
C SER A 122 -21.47 5.51 -28.21
N PHE A 123 -22.32 4.50 -28.00
CA PHE A 123 -21.98 3.10 -28.33
C PHE A 123 -21.60 2.94 -29.81
N ILE A 124 -22.30 3.64 -30.70
CA ILE A 124 -22.01 3.62 -32.14
C ILE A 124 -20.65 4.24 -32.44
N ASP A 125 -20.32 5.37 -31.81
CA ASP A 125 -19.02 6.02 -32.00
C ASP A 125 -17.89 5.14 -31.42
N PHE A 126 -18.13 4.49 -30.29
CA PHE A 126 -17.18 3.53 -29.72
C PHE A 126 -16.82 2.42 -30.72
N LEU A 127 -17.82 1.79 -31.33
CA LEU A 127 -17.58 0.72 -32.30
C LEU A 127 -16.95 1.24 -33.60
N ARG A 128 -17.47 2.34 -34.14
CA ARG A 128 -17.04 2.89 -35.44
C ARG A 128 -15.66 3.51 -35.38
N ASP A 129 -15.38 4.33 -34.35
CA ASP A 129 -14.22 5.21 -34.33
C ASP A 129 -13.03 4.66 -33.54
N TYR A 130 -13.30 3.64 -32.71
CA TYR A 130 -12.28 2.97 -31.89
C TYR A 130 -12.25 1.46 -32.15
N GLY A 131 -13.38 0.76 -32.06
CA GLY A 131 -13.46 -0.70 -32.18
C GLY A 131 -12.79 -1.25 -33.43
N LYS A 132 -12.89 -0.54 -34.57
CA LYS A 132 -12.27 -0.93 -35.84
C LYS A 132 -10.73 -1.03 -35.79
N PHE A 133 -10.08 -0.44 -34.81
CA PHE A 133 -8.61 -0.49 -34.66
C PHE A 133 -8.16 -1.73 -33.87
N PHE A 134 -9.07 -2.46 -33.25
CA PHE A 134 -8.78 -3.61 -32.41
C PHE A 134 -9.14 -4.93 -33.12
N ASN A 135 -8.12 -5.74 -33.37
CA ASN A 135 -8.32 -7.06 -33.94
C ASN A 135 -8.66 -8.05 -32.83
N VAL A 136 -9.81 -8.73 -32.96
CA VAL A 136 -10.30 -9.68 -31.93
C VAL A 136 -9.30 -10.82 -31.72
N ASN A 137 -8.69 -11.38 -32.76
CA ASN A 137 -7.71 -12.45 -32.60
C ASN A 137 -6.50 -12.00 -31.78
N TYR A 138 -6.05 -10.75 -31.95
CA TYR A 138 -4.99 -10.17 -31.15
C TYR A 138 -5.40 -10.00 -29.68
N MET A 139 -6.64 -9.55 -29.45
CA MET A 139 -7.15 -9.38 -28.07
C MET A 139 -7.27 -10.74 -27.35
N LEU A 140 -7.73 -11.78 -28.05
CA LEU A 140 -7.86 -13.14 -27.51
C LEU A 140 -6.51 -13.78 -27.10
N GLN A 141 -5.41 -13.34 -27.70
CA GLN A 141 -4.06 -13.83 -27.40
C GLN A 141 -3.43 -13.20 -26.14
N LYS A 142 -4.08 -12.21 -25.55
CA LYS A 142 -3.57 -11.61 -24.29
C LYS A 142 -3.69 -12.60 -23.15
N ASP A 143 -2.62 -12.73 -22.34
CA ASP A 143 -2.52 -13.76 -21.29
C ASP A 143 -3.74 -13.81 -20.36
N ILE A 144 -4.22 -12.65 -19.89
CA ILE A 144 -5.39 -12.59 -19.00
C ILE A 144 -6.64 -13.07 -19.72
N ILE A 145 -6.84 -12.63 -20.96
CA ILE A 145 -8.01 -13.02 -21.76
C ILE A 145 -7.93 -14.53 -22.10
N ALA A 146 -6.77 -15.00 -22.56
CA ALA A 146 -6.58 -16.40 -22.93
C ALA A 146 -6.87 -17.36 -21.76
N ARG A 147 -6.46 -17.01 -20.54
CA ARG A 147 -6.75 -17.81 -19.33
C ARG A 147 -8.23 -17.86 -18.96
N ARG A 148 -8.99 -16.82 -19.32
CA ARG A 148 -10.42 -16.70 -19.02
C ARG A 148 -11.32 -17.28 -20.11
N LEU A 149 -10.79 -17.65 -21.28
CA LEU A 149 -11.61 -18.15 -22.40
C LEU A 149 -12.38 -19.44 -22.06
N ASP A 150 -11.78 -20.34 -21.30
CA ASP A 150 -12.41 -21.61 -20.93
C ASP A 150 -13.48 -21.45 -19.85
N GLU A 151 -13.33 -20.46 -18.97
CA GLU A 151 -14.26 -20.16 -17.88
C GLU A 151 -15.35 -19.16 -18.30
N GLY A 152 -15.11 -18.44 -19.38
CA GLY A 152 -15.93 -17.36 -19.89
C GLY A 152 -15.45 -15.98 -19.44
N ILE A 153 -15.54 -15.02 -20.36
CA ILE A 153 -15.28 -13.60 -20.12
C ILE A 153 -16.45 -12.80 -20.69
N THR A 154 -16.96 -11.83 -19.93
CA THR A 154 -18.05 -10.99 -20.42
C THR A 154 -17.54 -10.00 -21.47
N TYR A 155 -18.41 -9.55 -22.38
CA TYR A 155 -18.05 -8.51 -23.33
C TYR A 155 -17.62 -7.21 -22.62
N THR A 156 -18.19 -6.94 -21.47
CA THR A 156 -17.83 -5.81 -20.60
C THR A 156 -16.36 -5.86 -20.22
N GLU A 157 -15.91 -6.96 -19.61
CA GLU A 157 -14.49 -7.15 -19.24
C GLU A 157 -13.58 -7.17 -20.49
N PHE A 158 -14.00 -7.85 -21.55
CA PHE A 158 -13.24 -7.93 -22.81
C PHE A 158 -13.00 -6.57 -23.44
N SER A 159 -13.96 -5.64 -23.33
CA SER A 159 -13.84 -4.28 -23.87
C SER A 159 -12.94 -3.34 -23.06
N TYR A 160 -12.55 -3.70 -21.85
CA TYR A 160 -11.72 -2.85 -20.96
C TYR A 160 -10.43 -2.37 -21.63
N MET A 161 -9.73 -3.26 -22.35
CA MET A 161 -8.51 -2.91 -23.07
C MET A 161 -8.71 -1.76 -24.05
N ILE A 162 -9.87 -1.73 -24.73
CA ILE A 162 -10.21 -0.67 -25.69
C ILE A 162 -10.38 0.65 -24.96
N MET A 163 -11.08 0.64 -23.81
CA MET A 163 -11.32 1.84 -22.99
C MET A 163 -9.99 2.43 -22.48
N GLN A 164 -9.09 1.60 -21.97
CA GLN A 164 -7.78 2.06 -21.50
C GLN A 164 -6.91 2.58 -22.65
N ALA A 165 -6.97 1.96 -23.81
CA ALA A 165 -6.29 2.48 -25.01
C ALA A 165 -6.87 3.83 -25.46
N MET A 166 -8.17 4.04 -25.34
CA MET A 166 -8.83 5.33 -25.58
C MET A 166 -8.39 6.39 -24.58
N ASP A 167 -8.17 6.05 -23.32
CA ASP A 167 -7.63 6.95 -22.30
C ASP A 167 -6.24 7.46 -22.71
N PHE A 168 -5.33 6.56 -23.13
CA PHE A 168 -4.01 6.95 -23.59
C PHE A 168 -4.08 7.85 -24.83
N TRP A 169 -4.90 7.45 -25.82
CA TRP A 169 -5.13 8.28 -27.00
C TRP A 169 -5.69 9.67 -26.66
N TYR A 170 -6.69 9.73 -25.76
CA TYR A 170 -7.28 11.01 -25.34
C TYR A 170 -6.25 11.91 -24.66
N LEU A 171 -5.48 11.37 -23.73
CA LEU A 171 -4.43 12.11 -23.03
C LEU A 171 -3.30 12.52 -23.97
N ASN A 172 -2.91 11.68 -24.94
CA ASN A 172 -1.94 12.04 -25.97
C ASN A 172 -2.42 13.23 -26.79
N LYS A 173 -3.66 13.19 -27.26
CA LYS A 173 -4.24 14.21 -28.13
C LYS A 173 -4.48 15.53 -27.43
N HIS A 174 -4.98 15.51 -26.19
CA HIS A 174 -5.47 16.70 -25.50
C HIS A 174 -4.52 17.23 -24.40
N ARG A 175 -3.55 16.41 -23.98
CA ARG A 175 -2.63 16.74 -22.86
C ARG A 175 -1.16 16.49 -23.22
N ASN A 176 -0.87 16.17 -24.46
CA ASN A 176 0.48 15.84 -24.95
C ASN A 176 1.18 14.74 -24.15
N VAL A 177 0.43 13.76 -23.67
CA VAL A 177 0.98 12.59 -22.97
C VAL A 177 1.66 11.69 -23.98
N GLU A 178 2.96 11.46 -23.82
CA GLU A 178 3.78 10.66 -24.74
C GLU A 178 4.10 9.28 -24.18
N LEU A 179 3.95 9.07 -22.84
CA LEU A 179 4.39 7.87 -22.16
C LEU A 179 3.31 7.37 -21.19
N GLN A 180 3.06 6.06 -21.20
CA GLN A 180 2.28 5.37 -20.17
C GLN A 180 3.22 4.53 -19.29
N VAL A 181 3.05 4.66 -17.97
CA VAL A 181 3.78 3.89 -16.96
C VAL A 181 2.77 3.03 -16.19
N ALA A 182 3.03 1.73 -16.01
CA ALA A 182 2.13 0.86 -15.26
C ALA A 182 2.84 -0.39 -14.74
N GLY A 183 2.14 -1.23 -13.96
CA GLY A 183 2.62 -2.56 -13.57
C GLY A 183 2.74 -3.51 -14.77
N GLN A 184 3.56 -4.54 -14.63
CA GLN A 184 3.84 -5.50 -15.71
C GLN A 184 2.58 -6.17 -16.27
N ASP A 185 1.57 -6.37 -15.44
CA ASP A 185 0.27 -6.92 -15.84
C ASP A 185 -0.46 -6.06 -16.87
N GLN A 186 -0.11 -4.77 -16.99
CA GLN A 186 -0.71 -3.80 -17.91
C GLN A 186 -0.02 -3.71 -19.27
N TRP A 187 1.00 -4.51 -19.55
CA TRP A 187 1.77 -4.43 -20.80
C TRP A 187 0.89 -4.53 -22.06
N GLY A 188 -0.08 -5.43 -22.02
CA GLY A 188 -1.05 -5.58 -23.12
C GLY A 188 -1.89 -4.35 -23.37
N ASN A 189 -2.34 -3.69 -22.32
CA ASN A 189 -3.15 -2.46 -22.41
C ASN A 189 -2.30 -1.28 -22.89
N ILE A 190 -1.05 -1.15 -22.41
CA ILE A 190 -0.09 -0.13 -22.86
C ILE A 190 0.15 -0.23 -24.36
N THR A 191 0.51 -1.43 -24.85
CA THR A 191 0.81 -1.65 -26.27
C THR A 191 -0.41 -1.41 -27.17
N ALA A 192 -1.61 -1.73 -26.68
CA ALA A 192 -2.86 -1.43 -27.38
C ALA A 192 -3.10 0.09 -27.53
N GLY A 193 -2.77 0.87 -26.48
CA GLY A 193 -2.85 2.33 -26.51
C GLY A 193 -1.84 2.96 -27.46
N ILE A 194 -0.59 2.50 -27.43
CA ILE A 194 0.46 2.94 -28.37
C ILE A 194 0.02 2.69 -29.83
N GLU A 195 -0.51 1.51 -30.11
CA GLU A 195 -0.97 1.15 -31.45
C GLU A 195 -2.18 1.98 -31.88
N LEU A 196 -3.13 2.27 -30.99
CA LEU A 196 -4.25 3.16 -31.27
C LEU A 196 -3.78 4.58 -31.66
N ILE A 197 -2.83 5.15 -30.91
CA ILE A 197 -2.26 6.47 -31.19
C ILE A 197 -1.57 6.45 -32.55
N ARG A 198 -0.75 5.45 -32.82
CA ARG A 198 -0.05 5.29 -34.09
C ARG A 198 -1.01 5.25 -35.29
N ARG A 199 -2.08 4.42 -35.19
CA ARG A 199 -3.04 4.23 -36.29
C ARG A 199 -3.95 5.43 -36.49
N LYS A 200 -4.34 6.11 -35.41
CA LYS A 200 -5.35 7.16 -35.45
C LYS A 200 -4.76 8.54 -35.68
N GLU A 201 -3.58 8.82 -35.10
CA GLU A 201 -2.93 10.14 -35.13
C GLU A 201 -1.61 10.15 -35.89
N GLY A 202 -1.05 9.00 -36.29
CA GLY A 202 0.28 8.91 -36.92
C GLY A 202 1.42 9.35 -36.01
N LYS A 203 1.21 9.36 -34.68
CA LYS A 203 2.19 9.80 -33.71
C LYS A 203 2.86 8.61 -33.00
N GLU A 204 4.06 8.86 -32.49
CA GLU A 204 4.75 7.94 -31.59
C GLU A 204 4.26 8.14 -30.16
N ALA A 205 4.18 7.04 -29.44
CA ALA A 205 3.95 7.00 -28.00
C ALA A 205 4.74 5.84 -27.39
N TYR A 206 5.01 5.94 -26.11
CA TYR A 206 5.92 5.06 -25.39
C TYR A 206 5.24 4.43 -24.18
N GLY A 207 5.82 3.34 -23.72
CA GLY A 207 5.40 2.69 -22.49
C GLY A 207 6.55 1.94 -21.83
N PHE A 208 6.56 1.92 -20.52
CA PHE A 208 7.34 0.95 -19.80
C PHE A 208 6.54 0.39 -18.63
N THR A 209 6.90 -0.81 -18.22
CA THR A 209 6.30 -1.44 -17.05
C THR A 209 7.31 -1.57 -15.92
N MET A 210 6.76 -1.58 -14.71
CA MET A 210 7.50 -1.89 -13.49
C MET A 210 7.15 -3.30 -13.01
N PRO A 211 8.08 -4.02 -12.36
CA PRO A 211 7.77 -5.30 -11.75
C PRO A 211 6.83 -5.12 -10.56
N LEU A 212 6.04 -6.15 -10.27
CA LEU A 212 5.24 -6.18 -9.05
C LEU A 212 6.16 -6.37 -7.83
N LEU A 213 5.92 -5.60 -6.80
CA LEU A 213 6.63 -5.78 -5.52
C LEU A 213 6.06 -7.01 -4.81
N THR A 214 6.92 -8.02 -4.59
CA THR A 214 6.54 -9.31 -4.03
C THR A 214 7.37 -9.68 -2.80
N LYS A 215 6.81 -10.57 -1.99
CA LYS A 215 7.53 -11.30 -0.94
C LYS A 215 8.39 -12.41 -1.55
N SER A 216 9.20 -13.09 -0.73
CA SER A 216 10.03 -14.21 -1.16
C SER A 216 9.23 -15.40 -1.69
N ASP A 217 8.00 -15.60 -1.20
CA ASP A 217 7.06 -16.63 -1.65
C ASP A 217 6.32 -16.27 -2.97
N GLY A 218 6.62 -15.11 -3.57
CA GLY A 218 5.99 -14.62 -4.78
C GLY A 218 4.65 -13.92 -4.56
N THR A 219 4.13 -13.88 -3.35
CA THR A 219 2.89 -13.16 -3.05
C THR A 219 3.11 -11.65 -3.08
N LYS A 220 2.05 -10.89 -3.40
CA LYS A 220 2.12 -9.42 -3.47
C LYS A 220 2.48 -8.82 -2.12
N PHE A 221 3.50 -7.95 -2.09
CA PHE A 221 3.85 -7.15 -0.92
C PHE A 221 2.77 -6.08 -0.66
N GLY A 222 2.60 -5.70 0.61
CA GLY A 222 1.62 -4.66 0.99
C GLY A 222 0.32 -5.21 1.58
N LYS A 223 0.31 -6.51 1.91
CA LYS A 223 -0.79 -7.12 2.68
C LYS A 223 -0.25 -7.90 3.87
N THR A 224 -0.96 -7.80 4.99
CA THR A 224 -0.70 -8.62 6.18
C THR A 224 -2.03 -9.24 6.63
N ASN A 225 -2.04 -10.55 6.89
CA ASN A 225 -3.25 -11.30 7.29
C ASN A 225 -4.48 -11.00 6.40
N GLY A 226 -4.26 -10.84 5.09
CA GLY A 226 -5.33 -10.53 4.13
C GLY A 226 -5.76 -9.05 4.07
N LYS A 227 -5.30 -8.20 4.99
CA LYS A 227 -5.59 -6.75 5.01
C LYS A 227 -4.51 -5.98 4.25
N ALA A 228 -4.91 -4.99 3.45
CA ALA A 228 -3.98 -4.07 2.79
C ALA A 228 -3.39 -3.07 3.80
N ILE A 229 -2.14 -2.68 3.58
CA ILE A 229 -1.50 -1.56 4.30
C ILE A 229 -1.89 -0.27 3.57
N TRP A 230 -2.81 0.47 4.17
CA TRP A 230 -3.38 1.68 3.61
C TRP A 230 -2.50 2.90 3.90
N LEU A 231 -2.56 3.91 3.02
CA LEU A 231 -1.89 5.19 3.26
C LEU A 231 -2.73 6.16 4.11
N ASP A 232 -4.00 5.84 4.35
CA ASP A 232 -4.83 6.58 5.30
C ASP A 232 -4.52 6.12 6.72
N ILE A 233 -4.11 7.06 7.57
CA ILE A 233 -3.73 6.82 8.98
C ILE A 233 -4.89 6.26 9.83
N ASN A 234 -6.15 6.53 9.42
CA ASN A 234 -7.34 6.01 10.11
C ASN A 234 -7.63 4.53 9.73
N LYS A 235 -7.02 4.01 8.66
CA LYS A 235 -7.17 2.62 8.19
C LYS A 235 -5.98 1.75 8.54
N THR A 236 -4.78 2.33 8.55
CA THR A 236 -3.53 1.70 9.00
C THR A 236 -2.74 2.75 9.77
N SER A 237 -2.65 2.58 11.07
CA SER A 237 -1.89 3.50 11.92
C SER A 237 -0.39 3.50 11.57
N ALA A 238 0.32 4.55 11.93
CA ALA A 238 1.77 4.62 11.76
C ALA A 238 2.48 3.47 12.50
N TYR A 239 1.96 3.05 13.64
CA TYR A 239 2.48 1.91 14.39
C TYR A 239 2.28 0.58 13.66
N GLU A 240 1.08 0.29 13.11
CA GLU A 240 0.83 -0.91 12.30
C GLU A 240 1.73 -0.93 11.06
N MET A 241 1.89 0.23 10.39
CA MET A 241 2.79 0.37 9.25
C MET A 241 4.25 0.13 9.66
N TYR A 242 4.69 0.63 10.81
CA TYR A 242 6.01 0.37 11.37
C TYR A 242 6.21 -1.13 11.63
N GLN A 243 5.25 -1.79 12.28
CA GLN A 243 5.31 -3.23 12.53
C GLN A 243 5.36 -4.04 11.23
N PHE A 244 4.63 -3.61 10.21
CA PHE A 244 4.68 -4.25 8.89
C PHE A 244 6.08 -4.22 8.29
N PHE A 245 6.76 -3.07 8.32
CA PHE A 245 8.09 -2.93 7.74
C PHE A 245 9.17 -3.57 8.60
N ILE A 246 9.13 -3.38 9.91
CA ILE A 246 10.15 -3.92 10.80
C ILE A 246 10.13 -5.45 10.85
N ASN A 247 9.01 -6.09 10.55
CA ASN A 247 8.84 -7.54 10.50
C ASN A 247 8.92 -8.10 9.07
N SER A 248 9.31 -7.30 8.09
CA SER A 248 9.52 -7.80 6.72
C SER A 248 10.73 -8.73 6.64
N GLU A 249 10.82 -9.47 5.54
CA GLU A 249 11.84 -10.50 5.33
C GLU A 249 13.24 -9.93 5.14
N ASP A 250 14.23 -10.45 5.86
CA ASP A 250 15.63 -10.00 5.77
C ASP A 250 16.20 -10.12 4.35
N THR A 251 15.76 -11.15 3.59
CA THR A 251 16.18 -11.41 2.21
C THR A 251 15.60 -10.42 1.20
N LYS A 252 14.54 -9.66 1.58
CA LYS A 252 13.81 -8.76 0.70
C LYS A 252 13.92 -7.29 1.05
N VAL A 253 14.42 -6.98 2.25
CA VAL A 253 14.45 -5.60 2.74
C VAL A 253 15.23 -4.65 1.84
N ILE A 254 16.30 -5.13 1.19
CA ILE A 254 17.09 -4.30 0.28
C ILE A 254 16.32 -4.00 -1.02
N ASP A 255 15.56 -4.97 -1.54
CA ASP A 255 14.67 -4.73 -2.66
C ASP A 255 13.62 -3.67 -2.26
N TYR A 256 13.04 -3.80 -1.06
CA TYR A 256 12.05 -2.83 -0.57
C TYR A 256 12.64 -1.43 -0.39
N LEU A 257 13.88 -1.29 0.07
CA LEU A 257 14.57 0.00 0.14
C LEU A 257 14.74 0.63 -1.24
N LYS A 258 15.13 -0.16 -2.26
CA LYS A 258 15.25 0.32 -3.65
C LYS A 258 13.92 0.82 -4.21
N PHE A 259 12.83 0.12 -3.92
CA PHE A 259 11.50 0.41 -4.45
C PHE A 259 10.81 1.55 -3.72
N LEU A 260 10.89 1.58 -2.38
CA LEU A 260 10.01 2.36 -1.52
C LEU A 260 10.68 3.58 -0.87
N THR A 261 11.97 3.84 -1.16
CA THR A 261 12.69 4.97 -0.54
C THR A 261 13.45 5.80 -1.57
N PHE A 262 13.80 7.03 -1.20
CA PHE A 262 14.66 7.91 -1.98
C PHE A 262 16.14 7.83 -1.55
N LEU A 263 16.51 6.88 -0.70
CA LEU A 263 17.90 6.68 -0.31
C LEU A 263 18.79 6.47 -1.54
N SER A 264 19.99 7.01 -1.48
CA SER A 264 20.99 6.89 -2.54
C SER A 264 21.49 5.44 -2.68
N LYS A 265 22.20 5.18 -3.77
CA LYS A 265 22.81 3.87 -3.99
C LYS A 265 23.78 3.51 -2.87
N GLU A 266 24.60 4.46 -2.48
CA GLU A 266 25.63 4.32 -1.44
C GLU A 266 25.01 4.03 -0.08
N GLU A 267 23.94 4.71 0.29
CA GLU A 267 23.20 4.48 1.54
C GLU A 267 22.56 3.08 1.57
N ILE A 268 21.99 2.64 0.45
CA ILE A 268 21.38 1.31 0.37
C ILE A 268 22.46 0.20 0.40
N GLU A 269 23.59 0.39 -0.26
CA GLU A 269 24.73 -0.56 -0.23
C GLU A 269 25.35 -0.65 1.18
N GLU A 270 25.42 0.46 1.94
CA GLU A 270 25.83 0.43 3.34
C GLU A 270 24.83 -0.35 4.22
N LEU A 271 23.53 -0.13 4.01
CA LEU A 271 22.48 -0.85 4.74
C LEU A 271 22.47 -2.34 4.38
N ASP A 272 22.77 -2.71 3.14
CA ASP A 272 22.91 -4.11 2.71
C ASP A 272 24.06 -4.79 3.45
N LYS A 273 25.21 -4.15 3.50
CA LYS A 273 26.38 -4.65 4.26
C LYS A 273 26.03 -4.89 5.72
N LYS A 274 25.39 -3.91 6.39
CA LYS A 274 24.95 -4.03 7.78
C LYS A 274 23.93 -5.16 7.98
N ASN A 275 23.01 -5.33 7.02
CA ASN A 275 22.03 -6.41 7.05
C ASN A 275 22.66 -7.78 6.92
N GLN A 276 23.76 -7.91 6.15
CA GLN A 276 24.52 -9.16 6.02
C GLN A 276 25.36 -9.46 7.26
N GLU A 277 26.02 -8.45 7.84
CA GLU A 277 26.89 -8.60 9.00
C GLU A 277 26.14 -8.83 10.31
N ALA A 278 25.02 -8.10 10.53
CA ALA A 278 24.26 -8.12 11.77
C ALA A 278 22.74 -8.01 11.54
N PRO A 279 22.08 -8.97 10.88
CA PRO A 279 20.66 -8.88 10.53
C PRO A 279 19.73 -8.71 11.74
N HIS A 280 20.16 -9.19 12.92
CA HIS A 280 19.39 -9.07 14.17
C HIS A 280 19.25 -7.62 14.66
N LEU A 281 20.09 -6.68 14.24
CA LEU A 281 19.96 -5.25 14.56
C LEU A 281 18.87 -4.56 13.72
N ARG A 282 18.44 -5.17 12.62
CA ARG A 282 17.37 -4.72 11.74
C ARG A 282 17.51 -3.26 11.24
N GLU A 283 18.74 -2.77 11.07
CA GLU A 283 19.01 -1.39 10.65
C GLU A 283 18.38 -1.07 9.28
N ALA A 284 18.45 -1.99 8.32
CA ALA A 284 17.81 -1.83 7.01
C ALA A 284 16.28 -1.73 7.12
N HIS A 285 15.66 -2.50 8.01
CA HIS A 285 14.21 -2.46 8.25
C HIS A 285 13.79 -1.17 8.95
N GLN A 286 14.58 -0.69 9.91
CA GLN A 286 14.36 0.59 10.58
C GLN A 286 14.48 1.75 9.59
N ALA A 287 15.48 1.71 8.70
CA ALA A 287 15.61 2.70 7.64
C ALA A 287 14.41 2.69 6.69
N LEU A 288 13.97 1.49 6.25
CA LEU A 288 12.77 1.34 5.40
C LEU A 288 11.53 1.93 6.08
N ALA A 289 11.26 1.56 7.32
CA ALA A 289 10.12 2.07 8.08
C ALA A 289 10.19 3.59 8.26
N ARG A 290 11.38 4.11 8.59
CA ARG A 290 11.61 5.55 8.76
C ARG A 290 11.29 6.33 7.48
N GLU A 291 11.89 5.92 6.35
CA GLU A 291 11.71 6.64 5.10
C GLU A 291 10.26 6.63 4.63
N VAL A 292 9.61 5.46 4.67
CA VAL A 292 8.23 5.32 4.17
C VAL A 292 7.24 6.05 5.08
N ILE A 293 7.31 5.86 6.39
CA ILE A 293 6.36 6.48 7.32
C ILE A 293 6.57 8.00 7.35
N THR A 294 7.82 8.47 7.35
CA THR A 294 8.11 9.90 7.30
C THR A 294 7.57 10.54 6.03
N PHE A 295 7.67 9.88 4.89
CA PHE A 295 7.11 10.39 3.63
C PHE A 295 5.59 10.49 3.67
N ILE A 296 4.90 9.50 4.23
CA ILE A 296 3.44 9.41 4.19
C ILE A 296 2.79 10.24 5.31
N HIS A 297 3.31 10.14 6.54
CA HIS A 297 2.67 10.65 7.76
C HIS A 297 3.50 11.70 8.50
N GLY A 298 4.75 11.92 8.08
CA GLY A 298 5.66 12.83 8.76
C GLY A 298 6.53 12.18 9.82
N ARG A 299 7.57 12.89 10.23
CA ARG A 299 8.57 12.41 11.19
C ARG A 299 7.98 12.09 12.56
N ASP A 300 7.08 12.94 13.05
CA ASP A 300 6.48 12.78 14.38
C ASP A 300 5.69 11.44 14.48
N ALA A 301 4.98 11.05 13.41
CA ALA A 301 4.26 9.78 13.36
C ALA A 301 5.22 8.58 13.39
N TYR A 302 6.37 8.68 12.73
CA TYR A 302 7.41 7.64 12.83
C TYR A 302 7.97 7.53 14.24
N ASP A 303 8.33 8.67 14.87
CA ASP A 303 8.91 8.68 16.21
C ASP A 303 7.89 8.17 17.26
N GLU A 304 6.60 8.49 17.12
CA GLU A 304 5.50 7.93 17.92
C GLU A 304 5.41 6.39 17.76
N ALA A 305 5.47 5.88 16.53
CA ALA A 305 5.44 4.45 16.26
C ALA A 305 6.65 3.70 16.86
N VAL A 306 7.84 4.28 16.78
CA VAL A 306 9.07 3.74 17.40
C VAL A 306 8.94 3.71 18.91
N LYS A 307 8.42 4.79 19.53
CA LYS A 307 8.19 4.90 20.97
C LYS A 307 7.26 3.80 21.47
N ILE A 308 6.11 3.61 20.77
CA ILE A 308 5.14 2.55 21.10
C ILE A 308 5.80 1.17 21.00
N SER A 309 6.51 0.92 19.89
CA SER A 309 7.21 -0.36 19.68
C SER A 309 8.24 -0.64 20.77
N HIS A 310 9.04 0.37 21.13
CA HIS A 310 10.04 0.24 22.19
C HIS A 310 9.39 -0.05 23.55
N ALA A 311 8.33 0.67 23.91
CA ALA A 311 7.62 0.47 25.17
C ALA A 311 7.03 -0.95 25.31
N LEU A 312 6.53 -1.50 24.19
CA LEU A 312 6.06 -2.89 24.15
C LEU A 312 7.16 -3.91 24.41
N PHE A 313 8.37 -3.66 23.88
CA PHE A 313 9.51 -4.57 24.07
C PHE A 313 10.17 -4.40 25.44
N SER A 314 10.42 -3.18 25.88
CA SER A 314 11.05 -2.89 27.18
C SER A 314 10.14 -3.11 28.38
N GLY A 315 8.82 -2.96 28.16
CA GLY A 315 7.81 -2.99 29.23
C GLY A 315 7.58 -1.62 29.89
N ASP A 316 8.16 -0.55 29.36
CA ASP A 316 7.97 0.81 29.88
C ASP A 316 6.64 1.42 29.33
N ILE A 317 5.54 0.77 29.70
CA ILE A 317 4.20 1.13 29.24
C ILE A 317 3.75 2.48 29.82
N LYS A 318 4.22 2.85 31.01
CA LYS A 318 3.87 4.11 31.66
C LYS A 318 4.34 5.37 30.92
N ALA A 319 5.32 5.22 30.02
CA ALA A 319 5.78 6.32 29.17
C ALA A 319 4.82 6.65 28.03
N LEU A 320 3.79 5.81 27.81
CA LEU A 320 2.80 5.98 26.75
C LEU A 320 1.58 6.78 27.22
N THR A 321 1.04 7.61 26.33
CA THR A 321 -0.27 8.26 26.48
C THR A 321 -1.40 7.27 26.18
N ALA A 322 -2.63 7.58 26.59
CA ALA A 322 -3.80 6.77 26.27
C ALA A 322 -4.00 6.58 24.75
N LYS A 323 -3.73 7.62 23.96
CA LYS A 323 -3.79 7.55 22.49
C LYS A 323 -2.75 6.56 21.92
N GLU A 324 -1.52 6.60 22.42
CA GLU A 324 -0.47 5.66 22.01
C GLU A 324 -0.77 4.23 22.42
N ILE A 325 -1.40 4.03 23.58
CA ILE A 325 -1.88 2.71 24.03
C ILE A 325 -2.99 2.20 23.11
N GLU A 326 -3.97 3.03 22.78
CA GLU A 326 -5.03 2.66 21.86
C GLU A 326 -4.46 2.25 20.49
N MET A 327 -3.49 2.98 19.99
CA MET A 327 -2.81 2.71 18.71
C MET A 327 -1.99 1.40 18.75
N GLY A 328 -1.27 1.13 19.84
CA GLY A 328 -0.38 -0.04 19.95
C GLY A 328 -1.05 -1.31 20.45
N PHE A 329 -2.15 -1.19 21.18
CA PHE A 329 -2.81 -2.28 21.90
C PHE A 329 -4.29 -2.45 21.56
N GLY A 330 -4.86 -1.60 20.68
CA GLY A 330 -6.30 -1.60 20.38
C GLY A 330 -6.87 -2.92 19.84
N ASP A 331 -6.03 -3.68 19.12
CA ASP A 331 -6.40 -4.98 18.55
C ASP A 331 -6.20 -6.18 19.53
N LEU A 332 -5.68 -5.91 20.72
CA LEU A 332 -5.49 -6.95 21.73
C LEU A 332 -6.82 -7.33 22.41
N PRO A 333 -6.87 -8.54 23.03
CA PRO A 333 -7.99 -8.90 23.89
C PRO A 333 -8.27 -7.79 24.91
N SER A 334 -9.50 -7.30 24.96
CA SER A 334 -9.87 -6.21 25.84
C SER A 334 -11.11 -6.54 26.66
N ILE A 335 -11.11 -6.06 27.91
CA ILE A 335 -12.24 -6.10 28.83
C ILE A 335 -12.55 -4.69 29.32
N THR A 336 -13.74 -4.48 29.87
CA THR A 336 -14.13 -3.21 30.48
C THR A 336 -13.95 -3.28 31.99
N LEU A 337 -13.39 -2.23 32.60
CA LEU A 337 -13.29 -2.13 34.04
C LEU A 337 -14.71 -2.10 34.66
N HIS A 338 -14.92 -2.91 35.68
CA HIS A 338 -16.16 -2.91 36.48
C HIS A 338 -15.85 -2.96 37.97
N ASP A 339 -16.86 -2.69 38.80
CA ASP A 339 -16.71 -2.65 40.26
C ASP A 339 -16.16 -3.97 40.83
N ASN A 340 -15.18 -3.85 41.72
CA ASN A 340 -14.54 -4.97 42.42
C ASN A 340 -13.82 -5.99 41.50
N LEU A 341 -13.42 -5.59 40.29
CA LEU A 341 -12.63 -6.46 39.40
C LEU A 341 -11.27 -6.73 40.03
N THR A 342 -11.02 -7.95 40.48
CA THR A 342 -9.71 -8.36 40.98
C THR A 342 -8.76 -8.64 39.83
N LEU A 343 -7.43 -8.49 40.06
CA LEU A 343 -6.42 -8.86 39.06
C LEU A 343 -6.55 -10.35 38.66
N VAL A 344 -6.94 -11.23 39.60
CA VAL A 344 -7.17 -12.65 39.33
C VAL A 344 -8.32 -12.83 38.33
N ASP A 345 -9.45 -12.14 38.54
CA ASP A 345 -10.61 -12.23 37.65
C ASP A 345 -10.33 -11.58 36.29
N ALA A 346 -9.66 -10.45 36.27
CA ALA A 346 -9.24 -9.77 35.02
C ALA A 346 -8.37 -10.66 34.13
N LEU A 347 -7.44 -11.45 34.70
CA LEU A 347 -6.63 -12.41 33.93
C LEU A 347 -7.48 -13.49 33.27
N ILE A 348 -8.58 -13.90 33.90
CA ILE A 348 -9.50 -14.91 33.36
C ILE A 348 -10.37 -14.27 32.25
N GLU A 349 -11.01 -13.15 32.56
CA GLU A 349 -11.88 -12.43 31.62
C GLU A 349 -11.14 -12.04 30.33
N ALA A 350 -9.89 -11.59 30.47
CA ALA A 350 -9.02 -11.28 29.34
C ALA A 350 -8.39 -12.52 28.67
N SER A 351 -8.78 -13.73 29.07
CA SER A 351 -8.24 -15.00 28.55
C SER A 351 -6.72 -15.16 28.70
N LEU A 352 -6.13 -14.46 29.66
CA LEU A 352 -4.71 -14.58 30.01
C LEU A 352 -4.45 -15.75 30.99
N ALA A 353 -5.47 -16.26 31.65
CA ALA A 353 -5.44 -17.47 32.47
C ALA A 353 -6.70 -18.31 32.25
N LYS A 354 -6.58 -19.63 32.41
CA LYS A 354 -7.69 -20.57 32.21
C LYS A 354 -8.51 -20.82 33.51
N SER A 355 -7.96 -20.47 34.65
CA SER A 355 -8.60 -20.68 35.96
C SER A 355 -8.04 -19.73 37.01
N LYS A 356 -8.81 -19.51 38.10
CA LYS A 356 -8.35 -18.73 39.28
C LYS A 356 -7.06 -19.27 39.89
N ARG A 357 -6.88 -20.59 39.88
CA ARG A 357 -5.66 -21.24 40.37
C ARG A 357 -4.45 -20.84 39.53
N GLU A 358 -4.59 -20.93 38.20
CA GLU A 358 -3.52 -20.58 37.28
C GLU A 358 -3.19 -19.06 37.33
N ALA A 359 -4.23 -18.22 37.41
CA ALA A 359 -4.06 -16.77 37.57
C ALA A 359 -3.25 -16.41 38.81
N ARG A 360 -3.62 -17.01 39.97
CA ARG A 360 -2.90 -16.83 41.26
C ARG A 360 -1.44 -17.26 41.14
N GLU A 361 -1.19 -18.42 40.52
CA GLU A 361 0.17 -18.93 40.30
C GLU A 361 1.01 -17.96 39.47
N PHE A 362 0.45 -17.39 38.39
CA PHE A 362 1.16 -16.38 37.57
C PHE A 362 1.48 -15.11 38.37
N ILE A 363 0.54 -14.61 39.17
CA ILE A 363 0.76 -13.43 40.02
C ILE A 363 1.87 -13.71 41.04
N GLN A 364 1.78 -14.82 41.80
CA GLN A 364 2.75 -15.20 42.82
C GLN A 364 4.16 -15.37 42.27
N ASN A 365 4.29 -15.93 41.05
CA ASN A 365 5.55 -16.15 40.39
C ASN A 365 6.11 -14.87 39.72
N GLY A 366 5.45 -13.71 39.88
CA GLY A 366 5.87 -12.44 39.27
C GLY A 366 5.82 -12.46 37.75
N ALA A 367 4.95 -13.29 37.18
CA ALA A 367 4.75 -13.40 35.74
C ALA A 367 3.74 -12.37 35.19
N VAL A 368 3.07 -11.61 36.07
CA VAL A 368 2.07 -10.61 35.71
C VAL A 368 2.62 -9.19 35.94
N SER A 369 2.37 -8.29 35.00
CA SER A 369 2.66 -6.87 35.14
C SER A 369 1.43 -6.02 34.78
N LEU A 370 1.26 -4.91 35.53
CA LEU A 370 0.29 -3.87 35.25
C LEU A 370 1.04 -2.62 34.78
N ASN A 371 0.71 -2.10 33.61
CA ASN A 371 1.36 -0.95 33.00
C ASN A 371 2.91 -1.03 33.01
N GLY A 372 3.45 -2.25 32.89
CA GLY A 372 4.88 -2.52 32.91
C GLY A 372 5.43 -2.96 34.26
N ASP A 373 4.85 -2.55 35.40
CA ASP A 373 5.31 -2.93 36.72
C ASP A 373 4.81 -4.31 37.12
N LYS A 374 5.68 -5.11 37.71
CA LYS A 374 5.28 -6.42 38.25
C LYS A 374 4.29 -6.27 39.41
N CYS A 375 3.20 -6.98 39.34
CA CYS A 375 2.22 -7.09 40.44
C CYS A 375 2.19 -8.50 40.98
N GLN A 376 2.41 -8.64 42.32
CA GLN A 376 2.34 -9.94 43.04
C GLN A 376 1.26 -9.94 44.11
N ASP A 377 0.44 -8.88 44.17
CA ASP A 377 -0.69 -8.81 45.10
C ASP A 377 -1.90 -9.58 44.55
N LEU A 378 -2.28 -10.62 45.26
CA LEU A 378 -3.42 -11.48 44.90
C LEU A 378 -4.77 -10.83 45.17
N GLU A 379 -4.83 -9.86 46.05
CA GLU A 379 -6.04 -9.12 46.43
C GLU A 379 -6.17 -7.77 45.73
N HIS A 380 -5.26 -7.47 44.78
CA HIS A 380 -5.30 -6.22 44.07
C HIS A 380 -6.62 -6.06 43.30
N ILE A 381 -7.38 -5.03 43.66
CA ILE A 381 -8.60 -4.61 42.95
C ILE A 381 -8.23 -3.51 42.00
N LEU A 382 -8.50 -3.75 40.72
CA LEU A 382 -8.23 -2.81 39.64
C LEU A 382 -9.19 -1.61 39.73
N SER A 383 -8.66 -0.42 39.50
CA SER A 383 -9.42 0.82 39.60
C SER A 383 -8.94 1.85 38.55
N THR A 384 -9.68 2.92 38.38
CA THR A 384 -9.28 4.02 37.50
C THR A 384 -7.98 4.70 37.93
N SER A 385 -7.55 4.55 39.20
CA SER A 385 -6.25 5.04 39.67
C SER A 385 -5.06 4.25 39.10
N ASP A 386 -5.28 3.00 38.69
CA ASP A 386 -4.28 2.19 38.00
C ASP A 386 -4.18 2.56 36.50
N ALA A 387 -5.19 3.28 35.98
CA ALA A 387 -5.29 3.53 34.56
C ALA A 387 -4.36 4.69 34.11
N ILE A 388 -3.71 4.48 32.97
CA ILE A 388 -2.95 5.53 32.29
C ILE A 388 -3.97 6.53 31.73
N GLU A 389 -3.80 7.81 32.12
CA GLU A 389 -4.71 8.92 31.81
C GLU A 389 -6.18 8.61 32.13
N GLY A 390 -6.45 7.71 33.12
CA GLY A 390 -7.78 7.31 33.50
C GLY A 390 -8.56 6.50 32.47
N LYS A 391 -7.92 5.98 31.42
CA LYS A 391 -8.58 5.32 30.29
C LYS A 391 -8.20 3.85 30.12
N PHE A 392 -6.94 3.50 30.34
CA PHE A 392 -6.44 2.17 30.00
C PHE A 392 -5.51 1.61 31.08
N ILE A 393 -5.70 0.30 31.39
CA ILE A 393 -4.74 -0.50 32.15
C ILE A 393 -4.24 -1.61 31.23
N VAL A 394 -2.90 -1.71 31.08
CA VAL A 394 -2.28 -2.77 30.28
C VAL A 394 -1.83 -3.90 31.16
N ILE A 395 -2.42 -5.08 31.00
CA ILE A 395 -1.98 -6.30 31.68
C ILE A 395 -1.05 -7.08 30.76
N ARG A 396 0.09 -7.53 31.28
CA ARG A 396 0.99 -8.46 30.60
C ARG A 396 1.20 -9.72 31.40
N ARG A 397 1.08 -10.89 30.75
CA ARG A 397 1.48 -12.19 31.28
C ARG A 397 2.70 -12.73 30.55
N GLY A 398 3.78 -12.98 31.28
CA GLY A 398 5.05 -13.42 30.71
C GLY A 398 5.65 -12.37 29.77
N LYS A 399 6.25 -12.81 28.66
CA LYS A 399 6.97 -11.90 27.73
C LYS A 399 6.12 -11.38 26.57
N LYS A 400 5.02 -12.07 26.20
CA LYS A 400 4.34 -11.87 24.91
C LYS A 400 2.82 -11.71 24.97
N LEU A 401 2.20 -12.02 26.08
CA LEU A 401 0.73 -12.01 26.18
C LEU A 401 0.28 -10.72 26.86
N TYR A 402 -0.50 -9.95 26.16
CA TYR A 402 -1.05 -8.68 26.62
C TYR A 402 -2.56 -8.67 26.54
N ALA A 403 -3.19 -7.91 27.40
CA ALA A 403 -4.60 -7.53 27.32
C ALA A 403 -4.79 -6.09 27.78
N LEU A 404 -5.87 -5.48 27.31
CA LEU A 404 -6.22 -4.09 27.61
C LEU A 404 -7.49 -4.04 28.45
N ILE A 405 -7.46 -3.28 29.56
CA ILE A 405 -8.67 -2.94 30.30
C ILE A 405 -9.03 -1.50 29.97
N LYS A 406 -10.26 -1.31 29.52
CA LYS A 406 -10.85 0.00 29.22
C LYS A 406 -11.62 0.50 30.44
N CYS A 407 -11.27 1.69 30.93
CA CYS A 407 -11.89 2.33 32.08
C CYS A 407 -13.02 3.28 31.68
#